data_f5f5fb563658ab6a5571c5d80af33e13
#
_entry.id   f5f5fb563658ab6a5571c5d80af33e13
#
_cell.length_a   1.000
_cell.length_b   1.000
_cell.length_c   1.000
_cell.angle_alpha   90.00
_cell.angle_beta   90.00
_cell.angle_gamma   90.00
#
_symmetry.space_group_name_H-M   'P 1'
#
loop_
_entity.id
_entity.type
_entity.pdbx_description
1 polymer ?
#
loop_
_entity_poly.entity_id
_entity_poly.type
_entity_poly.pdbx_seq_one_letter_code
_entity_poly.pdbx_strand_id
1 'polypeptide(L)'
;MNQRTGQAGAGRTEIPATAAVCGLCCDVCSLFLATHEDPERLTLLAARMGWEVEDARCDGCRAERRTPYCRSCVLLACAERRGHTFCRECSDYPCPQLEDFQRERPHRAELHQNLDRIAEVGADAWLAEVKDRYTCPSCGALNSCYDLKCRKCGHEPSSAFVAAHRAVIVESLRPPVA
;
A
#
# COMPACT_ATOMS: atom_id res chain seq x y z
N MET A 1 4.44 41.14 -35.95
CA MET A 1 3.50 40.82 -34.86
C MET A 1 3.31 39.31 -34.84
N ASN A 2 4.00 38.62 -33.96
CA ASN A 2 3.99 37.16 -33.93
C ASN A 2 3.48 36.74 -32.53
N GLN A 3 2.21 36.41 -32.43
CA GLN A 3 1.59 35.95 -31.18
C GLN A 3 1.95 34.48 -30.98
N ARG A 4 2.86 34.20 -30.04
CA ARG A 4 3.08 32.86 -29.53
C ARG A 4 1.94 32.55 -28.54
N THR A 5 1.00 31.71 -28.96
CA THR A 5 0.02 31.11 -28.08
C THR A 5 0.71 30.15 -27.12
N GLY A 6 0.74 30.53 -25.86
CA GLY A 6 1.25 29.66 -24.77
C GLY A 6 0.34 28.44 -24.62
N GLN A 7 0.91 27.26 -24.83
CA GLN A 7 0.28 26.01 -24.42
C GLN A 7 0.31 25.96 -22.90
N ALA A 8 -0.87 26.02 -22.29
CA ALA A 8 -1.09 25.74 -20.87
C ALA A 8 -0.62 24.30 -20.61
N GLY A 9 0.42 24.14 -19.80
CA GLY A 9 0.91 22.84 -19.35
C GLY A 9 -0.22 22.14 -18.58
N ALA A 10 -0.57 20.93 -19.01
CA ALA A 10 -1.45 20.03 -18.28
C ALA A 10 -0.85 19.84 -16.87
N GLY A 11 -1.59 20.29 -15.84
CA GLY A 11 -1.16 20.17 -14.45
C GLY A 11 -0.85 18.71 -14.14
N ARG A 12 0.39 18.42 -13.73
CA ARG A 12 0.76 17.10 -13.19
C ARG A 12 -0.08 16.93 -11.92
N THR A 13 -1.08 16.06 -11.97
CA THR A 13 -1.82 15.64 -10.78
C THR A 13 -0.80 15.12 -9.77
N GLU A 14 -0.78 15.70 -8.59
CA GLU A 14 0.10 15.27 -7.51
C GLU A 14 -0.25 13.84 -7.11
N ILE A 15 0.74 12.95 -7.10
CA ILE A 15 0.50 11.54 -6.76
C ILE A 15 0.25 11.41 -5.25
N PRO A 16 -0.87 10.83 -4.82
CA PRO A 16 -1.17 10.65 -3.41
C PRO A 16 -0.05 9.92 -2.65
N ALA A 17 0.25 10.39 -1.44
CA ALA A 17 1.32 9.83 -0.60
C ALA A 17 1.10 8.33 -0.29
N THR A 18 -0.14 7.87 -0.36
CA THR A 18 -0.55 6.48 -0.10
C THR A 18 -0.46 5.57 -1.31
N ALA A 19 -0.24 6.11 -2.52
CA ALA A 19 0.03 5.33 -3.73
C ALA A 19 1.51 4.97 -3.80
N ALA A 20 1.88 3.78 -3.35
CA ALA A 20 3.27 3.33 -3.31
C ALA A 20 3.83 3.08 -4.71
N VAL A 21 5.14 3.32 -4.91
CA VAL A 21 5.84 3.11 -6.19
C VAL A 21 5.71 1.68 -6.72
N CYS A 22 5.54 0.71 -5.83
CA CYS A 22 5.42 -0.71 -6.14
C CYS A 22 3.98 -1.19 -6.37
N GLY A 23 2.96 -0.31 -6.38
CA GLY A 23 1.56 -0.71 -6.56
C GLY A 23 0.86 -1.18 -5.28
N LEU A 24 1.41 -0.87 -4.10
CA LEU A 24 0.71 -1.06 -2.83
C LEU A 24 -0.07 0.21 -2.44
N CYS A 25 -1.22 0.02 -1.80
CA CYS A 25 -2.03 1.08 -1.22
C CYS A 25 -1.73 1.19 0.27
N CYS A 26 -1.17 2.32 0.71
CA CYS A 26 -0.87 2.52 2.13
C CYS A 26 -2.12 2.74 2.98
N ASP A 27 -3.23 3.25 2.41
CA ASP A 27 -4.49 3.45 3.14
C ASP A 27 -5.03 2.17 3.80
N VAL A 28 -4.68 1.00 3.26
CA VAL A 28 -5.09 -0.31 3.78
C VAL A 28 -3.95 -1.05 4.52
N CYS A 29 -2.85 -0.37 4.79
CA CYS A 29 -1.75 -0.90 5.59
C CYS A 29 -2.10 -0.89 7.09
N SER A 30 -1.79 -1.97 7.80
CA SER A 30 -2.06 -2.06 9.25
C SER A 30 -1.46 -0.90 10.06
N LEU A 31 -0.23 -0.48 9.74
CA LEU A 31 0.44 0.62 10.42
C LEU A 31 -0.16 1.99 10.08
N PHE A 32 -0.52 2.20 8.81
CA PHE A 32 -1.22 3.42 8.39
C PHE A 32 -2.57 3.55 9.09
N LEU A 33 -3.41 2.51 9.02
CA LEU A 33 -4.71 2.49 9.70
C LEU A 33 -4.56 2.71 11.21
N ALA A 34 -3.59 2.05 11.84
CA ALA A 34 -3.35 2.23 13.27
C ALA A 34 -2.84 3.64 13.61
N THR A 35 -2.00 4.24 12.77
CA THR A 35 -1.50 5.62 12.96
C THR A 35 -2.66 6.62 13.00
N HIS A 36 -3.65 6.47 12.13
CA HIS A 36 -4.70 7.46 11.92
C HIS A 36 -6.00 7.18 12.69
N GLU A 37 -6.24 5.92 13.07
CA GLU A 37 -7.55 5.53 13.60
C GLU A 37 -7.52 4.74 14.91
N ASP A 38 -6.35 4.19 15.32
CA ASP A 38 -6.29 3.25 16.44
C ASP A 38 -4.91 3.28 17.15
N PRO A 39 -4.70 4.26 18.06
CA PRO A 39 -3.43 4.42 18.79
C PRO A 39 -3.07 3.19 19.65
N GLU A 40 -4.04 2.48 20.20
CA GLU A 40 -3.78 1.28 21.00
C GLU A 40 -3.23 0.16 20.13
N ARG A 41 -3.83 -0.05 18.96
CA ARG A 41 -3.32 -0.99 17.96
C ARG A 41 -1.93 -0.60 17.47
N LEU A 42 -1.64 0.69 17.28
CA LEU A 42 -0.32 1.16 16.90
C LEU A 42 0.73 0.75 17.92
N THR A 43 0.43 0.91 19.22
CA THR A 43 1.31 0.48 20.31
C THR A 43 1.60 -1.02 20.27
N LEU A 44 0.57 -1.84 20.03
CA LEU A 44 0.73 -3.29 19.92
C LEU A 44 1.56 -3.69 18.68
N LEU A 45 1.36 -3.03 17.55
CA LEU A 45 2.13 -3.29 16.33
C LEU A 45 3.59 -2.87 16.49
N ALA A 46 3.85 -1.71 17.10
CA ALA A 46 5.20 -1.22 17.40
C ALA A 46 5.96 -2.23 18.30
N ALA A 47 5.34 -2.65 19.39
CA ALA A 47 5.92 -3.63 20.30
C ALA A 47 6.26 -4.97 19.60
N ARG A 48 5.35 -5.46 18.73
CA ARG A 48 5.59 -6.70 17.96
C ARG A 48 6.77 -6.57 16.99
N MET A 49 7.04 -5.37 16.48
CA MET A 49 8.15 -5.10 15.56
C MET A 49 9.44 -4.69 16.28
N GLY A 50 9.40 -4.52 17.59
CA GLY A 50 10.55 -4.02 18.36
C GLY A 50 10.87 -2.55 18.07
N TRP A 51 9.85 -1.74 17.74
CA TRP A 51 9.99 -0.32 17.44
C TRP A 51 9.38 0.54 18.54
N GLU A 52 9.89 1.77 18.67
CA GLU A 52 9.19 2.81 19.41
C GLU A 52 7.89 3.19 18.68
N VAL A 53 6.87 3.59 19.43
CA VAL A 53 5.55 3.93 18.87
C VAL A 53 5.66 5.04 17.83
N GLU A 54 6.52 6.02 18.07
CA GLU A 54 6.73 7.14 17.14
C GLU A 54 7.36 6.67 15.82
N ASP A 55 8.27 5.71 15.85
CA ASP A 55 8.85 5.09 14.66
C ASP A 55 7.86 4.23 13.86
N ALA A 56 6.83 3.69 14.53
CA ALA A 56 5.78 2.91 13.88
C ALA A 56 4.75 3.78 13.12
N ARG A 57 4.69 5.08 13.39
CA ARG A 57 3.78 6.02 12.69
C ARG A 57 4.14 6.15 11.22
N CYS A 58 3.10 6.23 10.38
CA CYS A 58 3.26 6.26 8.93
C CYS A 58 2.16 7.08 8.24
N ASP A 59 2.54 7.98 7.34
CA ASP A 59 1.63 8.79 6.53
C ASP A 59 1.64 8.37 5.04
N GLY A 60 2.25 7.25 4.72
CA GLY A 60 2.28 6.72 3.37
C GLY A 60 3.69 6.60 2.78
N CYS A 61 3.79 5.89 1.67
CA CYS A 61 5.07 5.58 1.02
C CYS A 61 5.84 6.83 0.59
N ARG A 62 5.13 7.86 0.13
CA ARG A 62 5.72 9.12 -0.39
C ARG A 62 5.73 10.25 0.62
N ALA A 63 5.22 10.02 1.84
CA ALA A 63 5.25 11.00 2.91
C ALA A 63 6.63 11.07 3.58
N GLU A 64 6.86 12.15 4.32
CA GLU A 64 8.08 12.31 5.10
C GLU A 64 8.13 11.29 6.25
N ARG A 65 7.02 11.18 7.01
CA ARG A 65 6.92 10.25 8.13
C ARG A 65 6.61 8.84 7.64
N ARG A 66 7.61 7.98 7.74
CA ARG A 66 7.60 6.57 7.31
C ARG A 66 8.21 5.67 8.37
N THR A 67 7.74 4.44 8.44
CA THR A 67 8.35 3.42 9.32
C THR A 67 9.80 3.12 8.95
N PRO A 68 10.62 2.53 9.85
CA PRO A 68 12.00 2.11 9.55
C PRO A 68 12.07 1.25 8.27
N TYR A 69 11.16 0.30 8.14
CA TYR A 69 11.07 -0.56 6.96
C TYR A 69 10.86 0.23 5.65
N CYS A 70 9.96 1.22 5.68
CA CYS A 70 9.67 2.02 4.49
C CYS A 70 10.76 3.06 4.19
N ARG A 71 11.48 3.54 5.20
CA ARG A 71 12.65 4.44 5.02
C ARG A 71 13.80 3.74 4.30
N SER A 72 13.97 2.43 4.49
CA SER A 72 15.00 1.62 3.83
C SER A 72 14.50 0.88 2.58
N CYS A 73 13.32 1.26 2.03
CA CYS A 73 12.72 0.57 0.90
C CYS A 73 13.54 0.71 -0.39
N VAL A 74 14.11 -0.40 -0.85
CA VAL A 74 14.95 -0.45 -2.05
C VAL A 74 14.18 -0.14 -3.32
N LEU A 75 12.87 -0.44 -3.38
CA LEU A 75 12.02 -0.14 -4.55
C LEU A 75 11.74 1.36 -4.64
N LEU A 76 11.49 2.03 -3.51
CA LEU A 76 11.30 3.48 -3.48
C LEU A 76 12.60 4.19 -3.91
N ALA A 77 13.73 3.83 -3.30
CA ALA A 77 15.03 4.40 -3.66
C ALA A 77 15.41 4.14 -5.13
N CYS A 78 15.04 2.98 -5.70
CA CYS A 78 15.25 2.67 -7.09
C CYS A 78 14.39 3.57 -8.00
N ALA A 79 13.10 3.72 -7.71
CA ALA A 79 12.18 4.55 -8.47
C ALA A 79 12.61 6.03 -8.45
N GLU A 80 12.97 6.56 -7.28
CA GLU A 80 13.47 7.94 -7.12
C GLU A 80 14.75 8.18 -7.95
N ARG A 81 15.73 7.28 -7.86
CA ARG A 81 16.99 7.39 -8.62
C ARG A 81 16.79 7.34 -10.14
N ARG A 82 15.78 6.58 -10.60
CA ARG A 82 15.45 6.44 -12.03
C ARG A 82 14.46 7.49 -12.53
N GLY A 83 13.88 8.32 -11.64
CA GLY A 83 12.88 9.33 -11.99
C GLY A 83 11.51 8.73 -12.35
N HIS A 84 11.20 7.52 -11.88
CA HIS A 84 9.93 6.86 -12.11
C HIS A 84 8.92 7.16 -11.01
N THR A 85 7.67 7.37 -11.39
CA THR A 85 6.56 7.51 -10.46
C THR A 85 6.13 6.16 -9.92
N PHE A 86 6.06 5.16 -10.79
CA PHE A 86 5.73 3.78 -10.45
C PHE A 86 6.71 2.80 -11.09
N CYS A 87 6.91 1.64 -10.45
CA CYS A 87 7.79 0.59 -10.98
C CYS A 87 7.38 0.12 -12.39
N ARG A 88 6.11 0.26 -12.76
CA ARG A 88 5.57 -0.08 -14.09
C ARG A 88 6.19 0.74 -15.23
N GLU A 89 6.69 1.93 -14.94
CA GLU A 89 7.31 2.83 -15.95
C GLU A 89 8.72 2.40 -16.34
N CYS A 90 9.33 1.49 -15.57
CA CYS A 90 10.68 1.04 -15.79
C CYS A 90 10.77 0.09 -16.99
N SER A 91 11.82 0.24 -17.85
CA SER A 91 12.08 -0.67 -18.96
C SER A 91 12.36 -2.11 -18.51
N ASP A 92 12.82 -2.30 -17.26
CA ASP A 92 13.13 -3.60 -16.69
C ASP A 92 11.93 -4.26 -16.01
N TYR A 93 10.73 -3.65 -16.11
CA TYR A 93 9.52 -4.20 -15.49
C TYR A 93 8.95 -5.41 -16.27
N PRO A 94 8.56 -6.51 -15.55
CA PRO A 94 8.78 -6.79 -14.15
C PRO A 94 10.24 -7.18 -13.88
N CYS A 95 10.86 -6.56 -12.87
CA CYS A 95 12.25 -6.87 -12.53
C CYS A 95 12.33 -7.91 -11.39
N PRO A 96 13.43 -8.68 -11.29
CA PRO A 96 13.60 -9.69 -10.25
C PRO A 96 13.39 -9.15 -8.82
N GLN A 97 13.86 -7.93 -8.55
CA GLN A 97 13.70 -7.29 -7.24
C GLN A 97 12.23 -7.05 -6.85
N LEU A 98 11.38 -6.68 -7.82
CA LEU A 98 9.95 -6.48 -7.60
C LEU A 98 9.23 -7.83 -7.42
N GLU A 99 9.62 -8.85 -8.18
CA GLU A 99 9.08 -10.20 -8.06
C GLU A 99 9.43 -10.85 -6.73
N ASP A 100 10.68 -10.71 -6.26
CA ASP A 100 11.10 -11.20 -4.94
C ASP A 100 10.31 -10.48 -3.84
N PHE A 101 10.20 -9.16 -3.94
CA PHE A 101 9.39 -8.38 -3.01
C PHE A 101 7.93 -8.86 -2.97
N GLN A 102 7.31 -9.17 -4.11
CA GLN A 102 5.93 -9.65 -4.17
C GLN A 102 5.76 -10.96 -3.40
N ARG A 103 6.67 -11.91 -3.59
CA ARG A 103 6.58 -13.27 -3.03
C ARG A 103 6.68 -13.34 -1.50
N GLU A 104 7.26 -12.33 -0.86
CA GLU A 104 7.55 -12.38 0.57
C GLU A 104 6.31 -12.26 1.48
N ARG A 105 5.23 -11.62 1.02
CA ARG A 105 4.11 -11.27 1.89
C ARG A 105 2.76 -11.33 1.17
N PRO A 106 1.68 -11.83 1.83
CA PRO A 106 0.36 -12.00 1.22
C PRO A 106 -0.31 -10.69 0.80
N HIS A 107 -0.03 -9.57 1.48
CA HIS A 107 -0.58 -8.26 1.09
C HIS A 107 -0.04 -7.74 -0.24
N ARG A 108 0.94 -8.41 -0.83
CA ARG A 108 1.55 -8.08 -2.12
C ARG A 108 1.05 -8.96 -3.27
N ALA A 109 0.06 -9.82 -3.01
CA ALA A 109 -0.44 -10.80 -3.98
C ALA A 109 -0.89 -10.17 -5.31
N GLU A 110 -1.45 -8.96 -5.27
CA GLU A 110 -1.99 -8.25 -6.44
C GLU A 110 -1.10 -7.10 -6.93
N LEU A 111 0.17 -7.09 -6.56
CA LEU A 111 1.09 -5.98 -6.83
C LEU A 111 1.19 -5.65 -8.33
N HIS A 112 1.36 -6.66 -9.20
CA HIS A 112 1.45 -6.45 -10.64
C HIS A 112 0.13 -5.98 -11.23
N GLN A 113 -1.00 -6.59 -10.84
CA GLN A 113 -2.34 -6.18 -11.26
C GLN A 113 -2.62 -4.72 -10.89
N ASN A 114 -2.20 -4.31 -9.68
CA ASN A 114 -2.33 -2.93 -9.23
C ASN A 114 -1.49 -1.97 -10.07
N LEU A 115 -0.25 -2.33 -10.40
CA LEU A 115 0.62 -1.49 -11.24
C LEU A 115 0.06 -1.35 -12.66
N ASP A 116 -0.47 -2.43 -13.24
CA ASP A 116 -1.13 -2.39 -14.55
C ASP A 116 -2.40 -1.53 -14.48
N ARG A 117 -3.21 -1.68 -13.42
CA ARG A 117 -4.42 -0.88 -13.21
C ARG A 117 -4.12 0.61 -13.03
N ILE A 118 -3.06 0.96 -12.29
CA ILE A 118 -2.60 2.36 -12.17
C ILE A 118 -2.28 2.95 -13.54
N ALA A 119 -1.63 2.19 -14.42
CA ALA A 119 -1.30 2.65 -15.76
C ALA A 119 -2.54 2.89 -16.63
N GLU A 120 -3.63 2.16 -16.39
CA GLU A 120 -4.89 2.28 -17.13
C GLU A 120 -5.75 3.47 -16.65
N VAL A 121 -5.93 3.62 -15.32
CA VAL A 121 -6.93 4.54 -14.76
C VAL A 121 -6.34 5.69 -13.94
N GLY A 122 -5.04 5.67 -13.70
CA GLY A 122 -4.38 6.62 -12.81
C GLY A 122 -4.46 6.26 -11.33
N ALA A 123 -3.64 6.93 -10.51
CA ALA A 123 -3.46 6.60 -9.11
C ALA A 123 -4.73 6.83 -8.26
N ASP A 124 -5.46 7.93 -8.49
CA ASP A 124 -6.63 8.28 -7.69
C ASP A 124 -7.78 7.29 -7.87
N ALA A 125 -8.11 6.94 -9.12
CA ALA A 125 -9.16 5.98 -9.42
C ALA A 125 -8.79 4.59 -8.88
N TRP A 126 -7.55 4.14 -9.09
CA TRP A 126 -7.06 2.89 -8.54
C TRP A 126 -7.11 2.85 -7.00
N LEU A 127 -6.72 3.93 -6.29
CA LEU A 127 -6.82 3.99 -4.83
C LEU A 127 -8.26 3.82 -4.35
N ALA A 128 -9.24 4.40 -5.05
CA ALA A 128 -10.66 4.23 -4.74
C ALA A 128 -11.09 2.77 -4.89
N GLU A 129 -10.70 2.11 -5.99
CA GLU A 129 -10.99 0.69 -6.25
C GLU A 129 -10.37 -0.23 -5.18
N VAL A 130 -9.12 0.03 -4.78
CA VAL A 130 -8.46 -0.75 -3.73
C VAL A 130 -9.15 -0.54 -2.39
N LYS A 131 -9.48 0.69 -2.01
CA LYS A 131 -10.21 0.97 -0.75
C LYS A 131 -11.54 0.22 -0.69
N ASP A 132 -12.31 0.21 -1.78
CA ASP A 132 -13.56 -0.54 -1.86
C ASP A 132 -13.34 -2.03 -1.57
N ARG A 133 -12.32 -2.64 -2.18
CA ARG A 133 -11.97 -4.05 -1.98
C ARG A 133 -11.52 -4.40 -0.56
N TYR A 134 -11.04 -3.43 0.23
CA TYR A 134 -10.63 -3.61 1.62
C TYR A 134 -11.67 -3.10 2.62
N THR A 135 -12.81 -2.62 2.12
CA THR A 135 -13.92 -2.14 2.94
C THR A 135 -14.76 -3.31 3.44
N CYS A 136 -15.15 -3.24 4.72
CA CYS A 136 -16.04 -4.22 5.31
C CYS A 136 -17.45 -4.10 4.72
N PRO A 137 -18.02 -5.18 4.18
CA PRO A 137 -19.36 -5.14 3.55
C PRO A 137 -20.48 -4.90 4.59
N SER A 138 -20.23 -5.09 5.88
CA SER A 138 -21.22 -4.92 6.94
C SER A 138 -21.26 -3.52 7.55
N CYS A 139 -20.10 -2.86 7.74
CA CYS A 139 -20.05 -1.58 8.45
C CYS A 139 -19.27 -0.47 7.74
N GLY A 140 -18.70 -0.73 6.54
CA GLY A 140 -17.98 0.27 5.76
C GLY A 140 -16.57 0.60 6.29
N ALA A 141 -16.08 -0.06 7.33
CA ALA A 141 -14.74 0.22 7.85
C ALA A 141 -13.66 -0.37 6.94
N LEU A 142 -12.58 0.39 6.71
CA LEU A 142 -11.38 -0.11 6.06
C LEU A 142 -10.66 -1.10 6.97
N ASN A 143 -10.14 -2.18 6.38
CA ASN A 143 -9.36 -3.20 7.05
C ASN A 143 -8.03 -3.40 6.32
N SER A 144 -7.05 -4.00 6.98
CA SER A 144 -5.84 -4.47 6.31
C SER A 144 -6.02 -5.91 5.84
N CYS A 145 -5.09 -6.39 5.01
CA CYS A 145 -5.12 -7.79 4.59
C CYS A 145 -4.98 -8.78 5.75
N TYR A 146 -4.41 -8.36 6.88
CA TYR A 146 -4.21 -9.20 8.07
C TYR A 146 -5.41 -9.21 9.03
N ASP A 147 -6.42 -8.41 8.77
CA ASP A 147 -7.66 -8.38 9.55
C ASP A 147 -8.63 -9.44 9.00
N LEU A 148 -8.50 -10.70 9.42
CA LEU A 148 -9.40 -11.79 8.98
C LEU A 148 -10.85 -11.49 9.34
N LYS A 149 -11.08 -10.85 10.49
CA LYS A 149 -12.35 -10.28 10.94
C LYS A 149 -12.26 -8.77 10.92
N CYS A 150 -13.37 -8.11 10.61
CA CYS A 150 -13.43 -6.65 10.60
C CYS A 150 -13.05 -6.09 11.97
N ARG A 151 -12.09 -5.19 12.01
CA ARG A 151 -11.57 -4.55 13.21
C ARG A 151 -12.58 -3.68 13.97
N LYS A 152 -13.71 -3.32 13.34
CA LYS A 152 -14.77 -2.51 13.97
C LYS A 152 -15.99 -3.32 14.37
N CYS A 153 -16.51 -4.23 13.52
CA CYS A 153 -17.76 -4.95 13.77
C CYS A 153 -17.61 -6.47 13.90
N GLY A 154 -16.42 -7.01 13.67
CA GLY A 154 -16.16 -8.45 13.79
C GLY A 154 -16.66 -9.29 12.60
N HIS A 155 -17.26 -8.67 11.56
CA HIS A 155 -17.71 -9.40 10.35
C HIS A 155 -16.57 -10.18 9.71
N GLU A 156 -16.84 -11.41 9.26
CA GLU A 156 -15.86 -12.30 8.65
C GLU A 156 -16.42 -12.89 7.34
N PRO A 157 -15.64 -12.79 6.20
CA PRO A 157 -14.35 -12.14 6.07
C PRO A 157 -14.44 -10.60 6.18
N SER A 158 -13.37 -9.95 6.64
CA SER A 158 -13.35 -8.51 6.86
C SER A 158 -13.55 -7.68 5.59
N SER A 159 -13.22 -8.24 4.43
CA SER A 159 -13.25 -7.56 3.14
C SER A 159 -13.19 -8.53 1.97
N ALA A 160 -13.45 -8.06 0.76
CA ALA A 160 -13.36 -8.86 -0.46
C ALA A 160 -11.92 -9.37 -0.72
N PHE A 161 -10.90 -8.56 -0.42
CA PHE A 161 -9.50 -8.97 -0.54
C PHE A 161 -9.19 -10.16 0.38
N VAL A 162 -9.61 -10.09 1.65
CA VAL A 162 -9.39 -11.18 2.63
C VAL A 162 -10.14 -12.43 2.21
N ALA A 163 -11.34 -12.33 1.66
CA ALA A 163 -12.09 -13.46 1.13
C ALA A 163 -11.30 -14.18 0.01
N ALA A 164 -10.78 -13.42 -0.95
CA ALA A 164 -10.06 -13.95 -2.11
C ALA A 164 -8.70 -14.60 -1.74
N HIS A 165 -7.98 -14.06 -0.75
CA HIS A 165 -6.61 -14.47 -0.42
C HIS A 165 -6.49 -15.17 0.95
N ARG A 166 -7.60 -15.60 1.55
CA ARG A 166 -7.67 -16.12 2.92
C ARG A 166 -6.64 -17.21 3.22
N ALA A 167 -6.47 -18.18 2.33
CA ALA A 167 -5.58 -19.30 2.55
C ALA A 167 -4.12 -18.86 2.75
N VAL A 168 -3.63 -17.99 1.87
CA VAL A 168 -2.25 -17.46 1.92
C VAL A 168 -2.05 -16.56 3.14
N ILE A 169 -3.06 -15.75 3.48
CA ILE A 169 -3.01 -14.88 4.66
C ILE A 169 -2.92 -15.71 5.94
N VAL A 170 -3.79 -16.70 6.10
CA VAL A 170 -3.81 -17.57 7.28
C VAL A 170 -2.48 -18.31 7.43
N GLU A 171 -1.92 -18.85 6.33
CA GLU A 171 -0.62 -19.50 6.36
C GLU A 171 0.50 -18.55 6.84
N SER A 172 0.49 -17.29 6.37
CA SER A 172 1.49 -16.29 6.76
C SER A 172 1.40 -15.84 8.23
N LEU A 173 0.26 -16.03 8.86
CA LEU A 173 0.01 -15.68 10.26
C LEU A 173 0.37 -16.81 11.23
N ARG A 174 0.69 -18.00 10.73
CA ARG A 174 1.13 -19.11 11.58
C ARG A 174 2.50 -18.81 12.18
N PRO A 175 2.71 -19.12 13.46
CA PRO A 175 4.05 -19.03 14.03
C PRO A 175 4.99 -19.99 13.28
N PRO A 176 6.28 -19.65 13.14
CA PRO A 176 7.25 -20.55 12.57
C PRO A 176 7.23 -21.86 13.37
N VAL A 177 7.21 -23.00 12.65
CA VAL A 177 7.33 -24.32 13.30
C VAL A 177 8.72 -24.36 13.93
N ALA A 178 8.76 -24.58 15.25
CA ALA A 178 10.00 -24.66 16.03
C ALA A 178 10.85 -25.87 15.62
#